data_78420a97997b1216ab1dd81efbdcafcc
#
_entry.id   78420a97997b1216ab1dd81efbdcafcc
#
_cell.length_a   1.000
_cell.length_b   1.000
_cell.length_c   1.000
_cell.angle_alpha   90.00
_cell.angle_beta   90.00
_cell.angle_gamma   90.00
#
_symmetry.space_group_name_H-M   'P 1'
#
loop_
_entity.id
_entity.type
_entity.pdbx_description
1 polymer ?
#
loop_
_entity_poly.entity_id
_entity_poly.type
_entity_poly.pdbx_seq_one_letter_code
_entity_poly.pdbx_strand_id
1 'polypeptide(L)'
;MAMRDPEYDTDRVWDFKPHWVTLARPILLALLGLALYKFGRDYAQSHAGMLEIDRLLRGIEPMIGADGVKQLVKFAEPASIGVVVLVFGLPLFWALVVRAATILRVDGQQIIWRRGVFARDITQVEIGEVVGVNVYETFIGRILGFGTVDIETRGNDRLVAHMIANARGFAGLVLDLKHRLAAR
;
A
#
# COMPACT_ATOMS: atom_id res chain seq x y z
N MET A 1 -19.90 -9.19 -47.69
CA MET A 1 -20.26 -8.67 -46.35
C MET A 1 -18.95 -8.50 -45.60
N ALA A 2 -18.34 -7.30 -45.72
CA ALA A 2 -17.04 -7.02 -45.12
C ALA A 2 -17.23 -6.89 -43.62
N MET A 3 -16.63 -7.80 -42.85
CA MET A 3 -16.45 -7.62 -41.41
C MET A 3 -15.68 -6.31 -41.23
N ARG A 4 -16.36 -5.33 -40.69
CA ARG A 4 -15.74 -4.10 -40.20
C ARG A 4 -14.84 -4.52 -39.05
N ASP A 5 -13.52 -4.52 -39.27
CA ASP A 5 -12.57 -4.64 -38.17
C ASP A 5 -12.94 -3.60 -37.12
N PRO A 6 -13.13 -3.96 -35.85
CA PRO A 6 -13.32 -2.96 -34.82
C PRO A 6 -12.08 -2.08 -34.86
N GLU A 7 -12.26 -0.83 -35.30
CA GLU A 7 -11.27 0.23 -35.31
C GLU A 7 -10.61 0.24 -33.93
N TYR A 8 -9.47 -0.43 -33.83
CA TYR A 8 -8.76 -0.57 -32.59
C TYR A 8 -8.15 0.78 -32.29
N ASP A 9 -8.80 1.47 -31.36
CA ASP A 9 -8.40 2.74 -30.83
C ASP A 9 -7.02 2.59 -30.18
N THR A 10 -5.96 2.89 -30.94
CA THR A 10 -4.56 2.89 -30.45
C THR A 10 -4.37 3.93 -29.34
N ASP A 11 -5.34 4.80 -29.16
CA ASP A 11 -5.35 5.83 -28.11
C ASP A 11 -5.96 5.31 -26.78
N ARG A 12 -6.41 4.06 -26.75
CA ARG A 12 -6.92 3.48 -25.51
C ARG A 12 -5.80 3.25 -24.51
N VAL A 13 -5.92 3.96 -23.39
CA VAL A 13 -5.03 3.85 -22.26
C VAL A 13 -5.69 2.96 -21.18
N TRP A 14 -4.98 1.94 -20.73
CA TRP A 14 -5.44 1.07 -19.65
C TRP A 14 -4.61 1.34 -18.41
N ASP A 15 -5.28 1.72 -17.32
CA ASP A 15 -4.65 1.99 -16.03
C ASP A 15 -4.91 0.83 -15.07
N PHE A 16 -3.84 0.17 -14.62
CA PHE A 16 -3.86 -0.85 -13.60
C PHE A 16 -3.31 -0.28 -12.29
N LYS A 17 -4.02 -0.50 -11.20
CA LYS A 17 -3.65 0.02 -9.87
C LYS A 17 -3.26 -1.14 -8.93
N PRO A 18 -2.42 -0.87 -7.93
CA PRO A 18 -2.18 -1.83 -6.86
C PRO A 18 -3.49 -2.24 -6.18
N HIS A 19 -3.63 -3.50 -5.87
CA HIS A 19 -4.82 -4.02 -5.20
C HIS A 19 -4.94 -3.48 -3.76
N TRP A 20 -6.16 -3.36 -3.24
CA TRP A 20 -6.42 -2.84 -1.89
C TRP A 20 -5.74 -3.65 -0.78
N VAL A 21 -5.42 -4.92 -1.03
CA VAL A 21 -4.68 -5.81 -0.11
C VAL A 21 -3.33 -5.22 0.31
N THR A 22 -2.75 -4.32 -0.48
CA THR A 22 -1.53 -3.58 -0.09
C THR A 22 -1.74 -2.77 1.20
N LEU A 23 -2.99 -2.42 1.51
CA LEU A 23 -3.38 -1.71 2.73
C LEU A 23 -3.67 -2.64 3.91
N ALA A 24 -3.74 -3.96 3.71
CA ALA A 24 -4.13 -4.90 4.77
C ALA A 24 -3.17 -4.85 5.96
N ARG A 25 -1.85 -4.81 5.71
CA ARG A 25 -0.84 -4.68 6.77
C ARG A 25 -1.00 -3.40 7.60
N PRO A 26 -1.00 -2.19 7.02
CA PRO A 26 -1.15 -0.98 7.80
C PRO A 26 -2.52 -0.86 8.48
N ILE A 27 -3.59 -1.41 7.88
CA ILE A 27 -4.92 -1.48 8.52
C ILE A 27 -4.86 -2.38 9.76
N LEU A 28 -4.28 -3.58 9.66
CA LEU A 28 -4.13 -4.48 10.80
C LEU A 28 -3.30 -3.86 11.92
N LEU A 29 -2.22 -3.16 11.58
CA LEU A 29 -1.40 -2.44 12.56
C LEU A 29 -2.19 -1.31 13.22
N ALA A 30 -2.99 -0.55 12.48
CA ALA A 30 -3.83 0.50 13.02
C ALA A 30 -4.91 -0.07 13.98
N LEU A 31 -5.53 -1.18 13.63
CA LEU A 31 -6.50 -1.87 14.49
C LEU A 31 -5.84 -2.44 15.75
N LEU A 32 -4.65 -3.01 15.63
CA LEU A 32 -3.87 -3.49 16.77
C LEU A 32 -3.52 -2.32 17.71
N GLY A 33 -3.06 -1.20 17.17
CA GLY A 33 -2.77 0.01 17.95
C GLY A 33 -3.98 0.53 18.72
N LEU A 34 -5.15 0.55 18.07
CA LEU A 34 -6.41 0.94 18.70
C LEU A 34 -6.81 -0.04 19.81
N ALA A 35 -6.66 -1.34 19.58
CA ALA A 35 -6.96 -2.37 20.58
C ALA A 35 -6.04 -2.25 21.80
N LEU A 36 -4.73 -2.06 21.57
CA LEU A 36 -3.75 -1.86 22.63
C LEU A 36 -4.02 -0.57 23.42
N TYR A 37 -4.38 0.51 22.74
CA TYR A 37 -4.76 1.76 23.39
C TYR A 37 -5.99 1.58 24.30
N LYS A 38 -7.04 0.93 23.76
CA LYS A 38 -8.26 0.66 24.53
C LYS A 38 -7.95 -0.22 25.74
N PHE A 39 -7.24 -1.32 25.55
CA PHE A 39 -6.85 -2.22 26.62
C PHE A 39 -6.01 -1.51 27.69
N GLY A 40 -5.02 -0.72 27.28
CA GLY A 40 -4.18 0.06 28.20
C GLY A 40 -4.98 1.09 28.99
N ARG A 41 -5.95 1.76 28.36
CA ARG A 41 -6.85 2.70 29.01
C ARG A 41 -7.76 2.00 30.02
N ASP A 42 -8.37 0.90 29.63
CA ASP A 42 -9.27 0.12 30.51
C ASP A 42 -8.48 -0.44 31.72
N TYR A 43 -7.22 -0.89 31.48
CA TYR A 43 -6.34 -1.32 32.57
C TYR A 43 -5.98 -0.16 33.51
N ALA A 44 -5.61 0.99 32.98
CA ALA A 44 -5.27 2.17 33.78
C ALA A 44 -6.45 2.65 34.66
N GLN A 45 -7.69 2.43 34.23
CA GLN A 45 -8.90 2.75 34.98
C GLN A 45 -9.31 1.63 35.96
N SER A 46 -8.68 0.46 35.91
CA SER A 46 -8.91 -0.63 36.85
C SER A 46 -8.31 -0.29 38.22
N HIS A 47 -8.84 -0.95 39.28
CA HIS A 47 -8.28 -0.78 40.63
C HIS A 47 -6.79 -1.09 40.71
N ALA A 48 -6.31 -2.12 40.00
CA ALA A 48 -4.90 -2.49 39.96
C ALA A 48 -4.05 -1.42 39.25
N GLY A 49 -4.52 -0.94 38.10
CA GLY A 49 -3.86 0.11 37.34
C GLY A 49 -3.77 1.45 38.09
N MET A 50 -4.85 1.83 38.78
CA MET A 50 -4.85 3.05 39.59
C MET A 50 -3.83 3.00 40.75
N LEU A 51 -3.69 1.82 41.40
CA LEU A 51 -2.70 1.63 42.47
C LEU A 51 -1.27 1.72 41.95
N GLU A 52 -1.00 1.17 40.79
CA GLU A 52 0.33 1.25 40.16
C GLU A 52 0.67 2.68 39.74
N ILE A 53 -0.26 3.35 39.09
CA ILE A 53 -0.09 4.76 38.67
C ILE A 53 0.16 5.64 39.89
N ASP A 54 -0.62 5.49 40.95
CA ASP A 54 -0.48 6.28 42.19
C ASP A 54 0.88 6.01 42.87
N ARG A 55 1.38 4.76 42.82
CA ARG A 55 2.71 4.42 43.31
C ARG A 55 3.82 5.12 42.53
N LEU A 56 3.71 5.12 41.18
CA LEU A 56 4.68 5.75 40.29
C LEU A 56 4.67 7.27 40.49
N LEU A 57 3.48 7.89 40.56
CA LEU A 57 3.33 9.32 40.75
C LEU A 57 3.92 9.78 42.07
N ARG A 58 3.74 9.03 43.19
CA ARG A 58 4.39 9.32 44.47
C ARG A 58 5.92 9.17 44.40
N GLY A 59 6.45 8.32 43.53
CA GLY A 59 7.91 8.19 43.35
C GLY A 59 8.54 9.40 42.68
N ILE A 60 7.82 10.10 41.80
CA ILE A 60 8.34 11.25 41.06
C ILE A 60 7.95 12.59 41.65
N GLU A 61 6.95 12.63 42.51
CA GLU A 61 6.49 13.85 43.19
C GLU A 61 7.60 14.65 43.90
N PRO A 62 8.57 14.02 44.62
CA PRO A 62 9.68 14.74 45.23
C PRO A 62 10.60 15.45 44.23
N MET A 63 10.62 15.01 42.95
CA MET A 63 11.47 15.57 41.92
C MET A 63 10.84 16.75 41.18
N ILE A 64 9.51 16.72 40.94
CA ILE A 64 8.81 17.70 40.10
C ILE A 64 7.74 18.52 40.85
N GLY A 65 7.47 18.15 42.12
CA GLY A 65 6.46 18.79 42.94
C GLY A 65 5.02 18.36 42.57
N ALA A 66 4.08 18.64 43.49
CA ALA A 66 2.67 18.28 43.31
C ALA A 66 2.01 18.92 42.08
N ASP A 67 2.40 20.16 41.74
CA ASP A 67 1.86 20.83 40.54
C ASP A 67 2.44 20.28 39.24
N GLY A 68 3.69 19.85 39.26
CA GLY A 68 4.30 19.12 38.13
C GLY A 68 3.61 17.79 37.85
N VAL A 69 3.26 17.04 38.90
CA VAL A 69 2.49 15.80 38.78
C VAL A 69 1.11 16.05 38.15
N LYS A 70 0.39 17.09 38.59
CA LYS A 70 -0.91 17.46 38.02
C LYS A 70 -0.81 17.82 36.54
N GLN A 71 0.23 18.57 36.15
CA GLN A 71 0.47 18.91 34.75
C GLN A 71 0.78 17.65 33.92
N LEU A 72 1.64 16.76 34.43
CA LEU A 72 2.00 15.53 33.77
C LEU A 72 0.77 14.65 33.49
N VAL A 73 -0.09 14.46 34.49
CA VAL A 73 -1.35 13.71 34.35
C VAL A 73 -2.27 14.37 33.32
N LYS A 74 -2.40 15.70 33.34
CA LYS A 74 -3.23 16.44 32.39
C LYS A 74 -2.79 16.27 30.94
N PHE A 75 -1.49 16.15 30.69
CA PHE A 75 -0.94 15.95 29.33
C PHE A 75 -0.79 14.49 28.95
N ALA A 76 -0.84 13.54 29.89
CA ALA A 76 -0.66 12.13 29.60
C ALA A 76 -1.74 11.55 28.66
N GLU A 77 -3.00 11.94 28.86
CA GLU A 77 -4.09 11.43 28.01
C GLU A 77 -3.98 11.92 26.56
N PRO A 78 -3.90 13.22 26.25
CA PRO A 78 -3.74 13.67 24.88
C PRO A 78 -2.42 13.23 24.25
N ALA A 79 -1.33 13.13 25.03
CA ALA A 79 -0.06 12.61 24.53
C ALA A 79 -0.15 11.12 24.12
N SER A 80 -0.84 10.29 24.89
CA SER A 80 -1.04 8.88 24.55
C SER A 80 -1.81 8.70 23.24
N ILE A 81 -2.84 9.48 23.00
CA ILE A 81 -3.58 9.51 21.74
C ILE A 81 -2.66 9.94 20.59
N GLY A 82 -1.88 11.00 20.81
CA GLY A 82 -0.90 11.49 19.83
C GLY A 82 0.11 10.42 19.42
N VAL A 83 0.66 9.68 20.38
CA VAL A 83 1.58 8.58 20.11
C VAL A 83 0.91 7.47 19.29
N VAL A 84 -0.32 7.07 19.64
CA VAL A 84 -1.05 6.03 18.88
C VAL A 84 -1.31 6.48 17.45
N VAL A 85 -1.76 7.71 17.24
CA VAL A 85 -1.99 8.26 15.90
C VAL A 85 -0.69 8.33 15.11
N LEU A 86 0.41 8.72 15.72
CA LEU A 86 1.71 8.85 15.06
C LEU A 86 2.28 7.49 14.70
N VAL A 87 2.27 6.54 15.61
CA VAL A 87 2.89 5.21 15.38
C VAL A 87 2.04 4.33 14.46
N PHE A 88 0.73 4.38 14.58
CA PHE A 88 -0.17 3.48 13.85
C PHE A 88 -0.93 4.16 12.71
N GLY A 89 -1.25 5.44 12.83
CA GLY A 89 -1.96 6.19 11.80
C GLY A 89 -1.05 6.65 10.66
N LEU A 90 0.18 7.09 10.97
CA LEU A 90 1.13 7.57 9.96
C LEU A 90 1.51 6.49 8.92
N PRO A 91 1.78 5.23 9.29
CA PRO A 91 2.02 4.16 8.31
C PRO A 91 0.81 3.90 7.40
N LEU A 92 -0.41 3.98 7.93
CA LEU A 92 -1.62 3.83 7.14
C LEU A 92 -1.78 4.98 6.14
N PHE A 93 -1.62 6.22 6.60
CA PHE A 93 -1.64 7.40 5.73
C PHE A 93 -0.58 7.29 4.63
N TRP A 94 0.65 6.94 5.00
CA TRP A 94 1.74 6.75 4.04
C TRP A 94 1.43 5.67 3.00
N ALA A 95 0.88 4.53 3.41
CA ALA A 95 0.49 3.46 2.49
C ALA A 95 -0.60 3.91 1.49
N LEU A 96 -1.55 4.74 1.93
CA LEU A 96 -2.56 5.34 1.05
C LEU A 96 -1.92 6.27 0.01
N VAL A 97 -0.99 7.12 0.44
CA VAL A 97 -0.28 8.05 -0.45
C VAL A 97 0.56 7.30 -1.48
N VAL A 98 1.33 6.29 -1.05
CA VAL A 98 2.14 5.45 -1.96
C VAL A 98 1.27 4.72 -2.97
N ARG A 99 0.13 4.17 -2.53
CA ARG A 99 -0.83 3.51 -3.41
C ARG A 99 -1.40 4.48 -4.45
N ALA A 100 -1.76 5.69 -4.05
CA ALA A 100 -2.29 6.70 -4.97
C ALA A 100 -1.25 7.15 -6.02
N ALA A 101 0.04 7.13 -5.63
CA ALA A 101 1.15 7.53 -6.49
C ALA A 101 1.67 6.41 -7.41
N THR A 102 1.17 5.17 -7.26
CA THR A 102 1.62 4.02 -8.05
C THR A 102 0.60 3.69 -9.14
N ILE A 103 1.01 3.74 -10.40
CA ILE A 103 0.17 3.45 -11.57
C ILE A 103 0.96 2.62 -12.56
N LEU A 104 0.35 1.55 -13.04
CA LEU A 104 0.82 0.76 -14.19
C LEU A 104 -0.10 1.08 -15.38
N ARG A 105 0.45 1.81 -16.33
CA ARG A 105 -0.29 2.25 -17.53
C ARG A 105 0.19 1.47 -18.73
N VAL A 106 -0.75 1.03 -19.55
CA VAL A 106 -0.48 0.43 -20.85
C VAL A 106 -1.15 1.31 -21.89
N ASP A 107 -0.38 1.82 -22.82
CA ASP A 107 -0.91 2.36 -24.07
C ASP A 107 -0.61 1.37 -25.22
N GLY A 108 -1.11 1.64 -26.42
CA GLY A 108 -1.01 0.69 -27.53
C GLY A 108 0.43 0.33 -27.96
N GLN A 109 1.47 0.99 -27.48
CA GLN A 109 2.87 0.82 -27.88
C GLN A 109 3.81 0.58 -26.71
N GLN A 110 3.51 1.09 -25.51
CA GLN A 110 4.41 1.05 -24.37
C GLN A 110 3.70 0.75 -23.04
N ILE A 111 4.45 0.18 -22.14
CA ILE A 111 4.06 -0.06 -20.74
C ILE A 111 4.81 0.94 -19.88
N ILE A 112 4.09 1.74 -19.12
CA ILE A 112 4.66 2.77 -18.24
C ILE A 112 4.37 2.36 -16.81
N TRP A 113 5.40 2.01 -16.08
CA TRP A 113 5.34 1.78 -14.65
C TRP A 113 5.82 3.01 -13.91
N ARG A 114 4.92 3.65 -13.18
CA ARG A 114 5.24 4.80 -12.34
C ARG A 114 5.07 4.43 -10.88
N ARG A 115 6.13 4.63 -10.11
CA ARG A 115 6.15 4.35 -8.68
C ARG A 115 6.85 5.48 -7.94
N GLY A 116 6.38 5.77 -6.71
CA GLY A 116 7.02 6.70 -5.79
C GLY A 116 6.30 8.04 -5.66
N VAL A 117 6.44 8.63 -4.47
CA VAL A 117 5.80 9.91 -4.09
C VAL A 117 6.81 11.05 -4.19
N PHE A 118 7.97 10.92 -3.57
CA PHE A 118 9.03 11.94 -3.58
C PHE A 118 10.05 11.70 -4.69
N ALA A 119 10.59 10.48 -4.76
CA ALA A 119 11.40 10.05 -5.88
C ALA A 119 10.49 9.29 -6.86
N ARG A 120 10.38 9.79 -8.08
CA ARG A 120 9.59 9.13 -9.13
C ARG A 120 10.48 8.18 -9.90
N ASP A 121 10.21 6.91 -9.76
CA ASP A 121 10.79 5.87 -10.59
C ASP A 121 9.80 5.60 -11.73
N ILE A 122 10.25 5.82 -12.95
CA ILE A 122 9.46 5.64 -14.17
C ILE A 122 10.22 4.67 -15.04
N THR A 123 9.68 3.47 -15.16
CA THR A 123 10.17 2.46 -16.10
C THR A 123 9.23 2.42 -17.29
N GLN A 124 9.78 2.58 -18.50
CA GLN A 124 9.05 2.49 -19.76
C GLN A 124 9.60 1.31 -20.55
N VAL A 125 8.70 0.48 -21.03
CA VAL A 125 9.03 -0.69 -21.84
C VAL A 125 8.17 -0.68 -23.08
N GLU A 126 8.78 -0.77 -24.25
CA GLU A 126 8.04 -0.93 -25.51
C GLU A 126 7.44 -2.35 -25.60
N ILE A 127 6.17 -2.44 -26.00
CA ILE A 127 5.48 -3.74 -26.11
C ILE A 127 6.19 -4.67 -27.12
N GLY A 128 6.80 -4.09 -28.15
CA GLY A 128 7.60 -4.84 -29.14
C GLY A 128 8.85 -5.51 -28.54
N GLU A 129 9.40 -4.97 -27.48
CA GLU A 129 10.57 -5.51 -26.78
C GLU A 129 10.23 -6.57 -25.73
N VAL A 130 8.96 -6.73 -25.38
CA VAL A 130 8.52 -7.72 -24.39
C VAL A 130 8.77 -9.13 -24.94
N VAL A 131 9.59 -9.91 -24.24
CA VAL A 131 9.86 -11.32 -24.55
C VAL A 131 8.80 -12.20 -23.92
N GLY A 132 8.50 -11.98 -22.63
CA GLY A 132 7.56 -12.76 -21.85
C GLY A 132 6.87 -11.95 -20.77
N VAL A 133 5.68 -12.40 -20.39
CA VAL A 133 4.92 -11.86 -19.25
C VAL A 133 4.57 -13.02 -18.33
N ASN A 134 5.18 -13.04 -17.15
CA ASN A 134 4.93 -14.05 -16.14
C ASN A 134 3.99 -13.46 -15.05
N VAL A 135 3.00 -14.25 -14.65
CA VAL A 135 2.06 -13.86 -13.60
C VAL A 135 2.18 -14.83 -12.43
N TYR A 136 2.52 -14.29 -11.27
CA TYR A 136 2.61 -15.06 -10.04
C TYR A 136 1.44 -14.69 -9.12
N GLU A 137 0.57 -15.66 -8.88
CA GLU A 137 -0.57 -15.52 -7.98
C GLU A 137 -0.42 -16.48 -6.80
N THR A 138 -0.49 -15.93 -5.60
CA THR A 138 -0.66 -16.74 -4.39
C THR A 138 -2.08 -17.31 -4.34
N PHE A 139 -2.33 -18.30 -3.47
CA PHE A 139 -3.69 -18.83 -3.26
C PHE A 139 -4.69 -17.71 -2.92
N ILE A 140 -4.32 -16.83 -2.00
CA ILE A 140 -5.12 -15.66 -1.62
C ILE A 140 -5.26 -14.68 -2.79
N GLY A 141 -4.17 -14.46 -3.54
CA GLY A 141 -4.17 -13.60 -4.73
C GLY A 141 -5.16 -14.08 -5.80
N ARG A 142 -5.27 -15.40 -5.98
CA ARG A 142 -6.22 -16.01 -6.91
C ARG A 142 -7.68 -15.79 -6.49
N ILE A 143 -7.98 -15.90 -5.19
CA ILE A 143 -9.33 -15.68 -4.66
C ILE A 143 -9.72 -14.20 -4.74
N LEU A 144 -8.79 -13.30 -4.41
CA LEU A 144 -9.05 -11.86 -4.34
C LEU A 144 -8.78 -11.13 -5.67
N GLY A 145 -8.26 -11.81 -6.68
CA GLY A 145 -8.03 -11.25 -8.02
C GLY A 145 -6.80 -10.34 -8.13
N PHE A 146 -5.70 -10.64 -7.39
CA PHE A 146 -4.44 -9.91 -7.52
C PHE A 146 -3.24 -10.81 -7.70
N GLY A 147 -2.20 -10.28 -8.33
CA GLY A 147 -0.95 -11.01 -8.56
C GLY A 147 0.24 -10.09 -8.75
N THR A 148 1.42 -10.69 -8.87
CA THR A 148 2.64 -10.02 -9.29
C THR A 148 2.85 -10.30 -10.78
N VAL A 149 3.07 -9.26 -11.54
CA VAL A 149 3.39 -9.33 -12.97
C VAL A 149 4.87 -9.07 -13.14
N ASP A 150 5.51 -9.94 -13.91
CA ASP A 150 6.91 -9.89 -14.22
C ASP A 150 7.07 -9.87 -15.75
N ILE A 151 7.59 -8.78 -16.27
CA ILE A 151 7.76 -8.53 -17.68
C ILE A 151 9.25 -8.61 -18.01
N GLU A 152 9.58 -9.53 -18.90
CA GLU A 152 10.93 -9.72 -19.43
C GLU A 152 11.07 -9.06 -20.79
N THR A 153 12.14 -8.28 -20.97
CA THR A 153 12.44 -7.56 -22.21
C THR A 153 13.70 -8.10 -22.89
N ARG A 154 13.88 -7.82 -24.17
CA ARG A 154 15.08 -8.21 -24.92
C ARG A 154 16.37 -7.57 -24.40
N GLY A 155 16.28 -6.39 -23.79
CA GLY A 155 17.41 -5.62 -23.24
C GLY A 155 17.91 -6.10 -21.88
N ASN A 156 17.44 -7.24 -21.38
CA ASN A 156 17.68 -7.75 -20.01
C ASN A 156 17.09 -6.86 -18.91
N ASP A 157 16.31 -5.85 -19.26
CA ASP A 157 15.53 -5.07 -18.31
C ASP A 157 14.32 -5.89 -17.86
N ARG A 158 14.08 -5.87 -16.56
CA ARG A 158 13.00 -6.63 -15.95
C ARG A 158 12.09 -5.68 -15.18
N LEU A 159 10.81 -5.69 -15.54
CA LEU A 159 9.82 -4.90 -14.83
C LEU A 159 8.96 -5.81 -13.96
N VAL A 160 9.04 -5.63 -12.63
CA VAL A 160 8.25 -6.40 -11.67
C VAL A 160 7.25 -5.48 -10.99
N ALA A 161 5.97 -5.73 -11.23
CA ALA A 161 4.86 -5.00 -10.63
C ALA A 161 4.13 -5.90 -9.62
N HIS A 162 4.25 -5.55 -8.32
CA HIS A 162 3.68 -6.34 -7.24
C HIS A 162 2.22 -5.98 -6.95
N MET A 163 1.43 -7.00 -6.59
CA MET A 163 0.05 -6.87 -6.11
C MET A 163 -0.87 -6.05 -7.02
N ILE A 164 -0.76 -6.26 -8.33
CA ILE A 164 -1.59 -5.61 -9.32
C ILE A 164 -2.98 -6.27 -9.34
N ALA A 165 -4.03 -5.46 -9.33
CA ALA A 165 -5.39 -5.93 -9.52
C ALA A 165 -5.56 -6.48 -10.95
N ASN A 166 -6.21 -7.64 -11.09
CA ASN A 166 -6.44 -8.31 -12.37
C ASN A 166 -5.14 -8.57 -13.17
N ALA A 167 -4.12 -9.14 -12.50
CA ALA A 167 -2.82 -9.42 -13.12
C ALA A 167 -2.93 -10.29 -14.38
N ARG A 168 -3.87 -11.24 -14.43
CA ARG A 168 -4.11 -12.08 -15.64
C ARG A 168 -4.66 -11.27 -16.80
N GLY A 169 -5.61 -10.37 -16.51
CA GLY A 169 -6.17 -9.49 -17.55
C GLY A 169 -5.09 -8.57 -18.13
N PHE A 170 -4.20 -8.07 -17.29
CA PHE A 170 -3.02 -7.32 -17.73
C PHE A 170 -2.12 -8.14 -18.66
N ALA A 171 -1.74 -9.35 -18.26
CA ALA A 171 -0.87 -10.21 -19.07
C ALA A 171 -1.52 -10.57 -20.43
N GLY A 172 -2.82 -10.87 -20.42
CA GLY A 172 -3.58 -11.14 -21.65
C GLY A 172 -3.59 -9.93 -22.58
N LEU A 173 -3.80 -8.72 -22.04
CA LEU A 173 -3.77 -7.47 -22.81
C LEU A 173 -2.41 -7.24 -23.46
N VAL A 174 -1.32 -7.36 -22.71
CA VAL A 174 0.05 -7.15 -23.23
C VAL A 174 0.39 -8.13 -24.33
N LEU A 175 0.03 -9.41 -24.17
CA LEU A 175 0.27 -10.44 -25.19
C LEU A 175 -0.55 -10.21 -26.45
N ASP A 176 -1.81 -9.81 -26.32
CA ASP A 176 -2.68 -9.47 -27.47
C ASP A 176 -2.10 -8.27 -28.25
N LEU A 177 -1.69 -7.21 -27.55
CA LEU A 177 -1.05 -6.04 -28.16
C LEU A 177 0.26 -6.44 -28.88
N LYS A 178 1.09 -7.28 -28.25
CA LYS A 178 2.31 -7.78 -28.86
C LYS A 178 2.05 -8.55 -30.16
N HIS A 179 1.05 -9.46 -30.16
CA HIS A 179 0.69 -10.21 -31.37
C HIS A 179 0.20 -9.30 -32.49
N ARG A 180 -0.56 -8.26 -32.17
CA ARG A 180 -1.05 -7.29 -33.15
C ARG A 180 0.07 -6.44 -33.75
N LEU A 181 1.04 -6.02 -32.92
CA LEU A 181 2.22 -5.29 -33.41
C LEU A 181 3.10 -6.14 -34.31
N ALA A 182 3.22 -7.45 -34.04
CA ALA A 182 3.99 -8.38 -34.86
C ALA A 182 3.31 -8.75 -36.21
N ALA A 183 1.99 -8.52 -36.30
CA ALA A 183 1.20 -8.80 -37.53
C ALA A 183 1.11 -7.59 -38.48
N ARG A 184 1.67 -6.44 -38.09
CA ARG A 184 1.78 -5.22 -38.94
C ARG A 184 3.11 -5.18 -39.65
#